data_96de9ece8af51669b0cc8233fd108f00
#
_entry.id   96de9ece8af51669b0cc8233fd108f00
#
_cell.length_a   1.000
_cell.length_b   1.000
_cell.length_c   1.000
_cell.angle_alpha   90.00
_cell.angle_beta   90.00
_cell.angle_gamma   90.00
#
_symmetry.space_group_name_H-M   'P 1'
#
loop_
_entity.id
_entity.type
_entity.pdbx_description
1 polymer ?
#
loop_
_entity_poly.entity_id
_entity_poly.type
_entity_poly.pdbx_seq_one_letter_code
_entity_poly.pdbx_strand_id
1 'polypeptide(L)'
;MTATYESARAIFADWNVDTEAAIARLAQVAISIHSWQGDDVRGFEGLTAASGGGIQATGNFPGRARNPAELRADLDFAISQIPGRHRLNLHAFYMDTEETPDRDEIEYKHFVPWVDWAKDNDIKLDFNPTFFAHPKADDNLTLSHPDAGIREFWIEHGRRTREIAAQMGQALGSPAINNIWVPDGSKDIPVDRMAARQRLEKALDMMLSEKFDQSHLIDAVESKLFGIGVEAMTVGSHEFYLGYAIRRKIALCLDMGHFHPTENIADKLSAVALSVPEILLHVSRPMRWDSDHVILLTDEILQMAQELVFTDLLERTHIGLDFFDATISRTAAWVVGVRNMQKALLRALLLPQERLKSLEHNLDFTGRLILTEELKDLPFSAVWNEFCARQNVPVGAQLMDSLTAYQSSVSGRDGA
;
A
#
# COMPACT_ATOMS: atom_id res chain seq x y z
N MET A 1 14.95 23.33 25.11
CA MET A 1 14.53 22.13 25.85
C MET A 1 13.42 21.45 25.03
N THR A 2 13.53 20.16 24.79
CA THR A 2 12.45 19.40 24.10
C THR A 2 11.26 19.32 25.07
N ALA A 3 10.04 19.60 24.59
CA ALA A 3 8.83 19.49 25.41
C ALA A 3 8.67 18.05 25.91
N THR A 4 8.30 17.88 27.18
CA THR A 4 7.88 16.56 27.70
C THR A 4 6.48 16.23 27.19
N TYR A 5 6.08 14.94 27.23
CA TYR A 5 4.73 14.57 26.84
C TYR A 5 3.67 15.27 27.69
N GLU A 6 3.85 15.38 29.01
CA GLU A 6 2.93 16.06 29.90
C GLU A 6 2.75 17.54 29.53
N SER A 7 3.85 18.25 29.21
CA SER A 7 3.77 19.64 28.77
C SER A 7 3.08 19.76 27.41
N ALA A 8 3.36 18.84 26.47
CA ALA A 8 2.70 18.80 25.16
C ALA A 8 1.19 18.55 25.32
N ARG A 9 0.81 17.57 26.14
CA ARG A 9 -0.58 17.25 26.45
C ARG A 9 -1.36 18.46 26.99
N ALA A 10 -0.76 19.23 27.90
CA ALA A 10 -1.39 20.45 28.41
C ALA A 10 -1.59 21.50 27.31
N ILE A 11 -0.57 21.72 26.47
CA ILE A 11 -0.65 22.66 25.34
C ILE A 11 -1.75 22.25 24.34
N PHE A 12 -1.84 20.96 23.97
CA PHE A 12 -2.89 20.46 23.08
C PHE A 12 -4.29 20.59 23.71
N ALA A 13 -4.41 20.39 25.04
CA ALA A 13 -5.66 20.54 25.75
C ALA A 13 -6.23 21.98 25.69
N ASP A 14 -5.37 23.01 25.65
CA ASP A 14 -5.79 24.40 25.47
C ASP A 14 -6.50 24.63 24.11
N TRP A 15 -6.26 23.76 23.15
CA TRP A 15 -6.90 23.75 21.84
C TRP A 15 -8.07 22.76 21.74
N ASN A 16 -8.50 22.15 22.87
CA ASN A 16 -9.49 21.07 22.94
C ASN A 16 -9.09 19.80 22.15
N VAL A 17 -7.81 19.48 22.15
CA VAL A 17 -7.27 18.26 21.51
C VAL A 17 -6.84 17.27 22.59
N ASP A 18 -7.41 16.06 22.56
CA ASP A 18 -7.05 14.94 23.44
C ASP A 18 -5.94 14.08 22.79
N THR A 19 -4.72 14.25 23.29
CA THR A 19 -3.57 13.50 22.79
C THR A 19 -3.63 12.01 23.12
N GLU A 20 -4.28 11.60 24.22
CA GLU A 20 -4.47 10.20 24.58
C GLU A 20 -5.43 9.52 23.62
N ALA A 21 -6.55 10.17 23.31
CA ALA A 21 -7.48 9.67 22.30
C ALA A 21 -6.82 9.56 20.92
N ALA A 22 -6.01 10.55 20.51
CA ALA A 22 -5.28 10.52 19.25
C ALA A 22 -4.27 9.35 19.18
N ILE A 23 -3.48 9.12 20.23
CA ILE A 23 -2.55 7.98 20.32
C ILE A 23 -3.32 6.65 20.29
N ALA A 24 -4.39 6.54 21.07
CA ALA A 24 -5.20 5.32 21.11
C ALA A 24 -5.84 5.00 19.75
N ARG A 25 -6.33 6.04 19.05
CA ARG A 25 -6.90 5.87 17.69
C ARG A 25 -5.84 5.46 16.69
N LEU A 26 -4.67 6.11 16.66
CA LEU A 26 -3.56 5.74 15.78
C LEU A 26 -3.11 4.29 16.01
N ALA A 27 -3.05 3.84 17.26
CA ALA A 27 -2.65 2.48 17.60
C ALA A 27 -3.58 1.39 17.03
N GLN A 28 -4.80 1.75 16.61
CA GLN A 28 -5.74 0.82 15.97
C GLN A 28 -5.62 0.78 14.44
N VAL A 29 -4.95 1.76 13.82
CA VAL A 29 -4.80 1.82 12.37
C VAL A 29 -3.68 0.88 11.94
N ALA A 30 -4.02 -0.17 11.20
CA ALA A 30 -3.05 -1.07 10.60
C ALA A 30 -2.57 -0.52 9.26
N ILE A 31 -1.25 -0.56 9.04
CA ILE A 31 -0.65 -0.20 7.75
C ILE A 31 -0.06 -1.46 7.14
N SER A 32 -0.40 -1.72 5.89
CA SER A 32 0.09 -2.86 5.12
C SER A 32 1.43 -2.52 4.48
N ILE A 33 2.48 -3.22 4.91
CA ILE A 33 3.84 -3.10 4.41
C ILE A 33 3.95 -3.98 3.17
N HIS A 34 4.45 -3.43 2.09
CA HIS A 34 4.62 -4.15 0.83
C HIS A 34 5.95 -4.91 0.80
N SER A 35 5.92 -6.19 0.41
CA SER A 35 7.12 -7.05 0.41
C SER A 35 8.13 -6.65 -0.66
N TRP A 36 7.69 -6.10 -1.79
CA TRP A 36 8.51 -5.86 -2.98
C TRP A 36 9.55 -4.74 -2.87
N GLN A 37 9.53 -3.92 -1.83
CA GLN A 37 10.64 -3.03 -1.51
C GLN A 37 11.91 -3.82 -1.10
N GLY A 38 11.78 -5.00 -0.50
CA GLY A 38 12.91 -5.75 0.07
C GLY A 38 13.80 -6.43 -0.96
N ASP A 39 13.25 -6.78 -2.13
CA ASP A 39 13.91 -7.55 -3.18
C ASP A 39 13.94 -6.87 -4.56
N ASP A 40 13.56 -5.59 -4.65
CA ASP A 40 13.48 -4.82 -5.90
C ASP A 40 12.46 -5.40 -6.90
N VAL A 41 11.31 -5.86 -6.39
CA VAL A 41 10.18 -6.39 -7.19
C VAL A 41 10.57 -7.61 -8.03
N ARG A 42 11.48 -8.45 -7.58
CA ARG A 42 11.97 -9.62 -8.36
C ARG A 42 11.16 -10.89 -8.10
N GLY A 43 10.64 -11.03 -6.89
CA GLY A 43 10.03 -12.28 -6.46
C GLY A 43 11.01 -13.43 -6.32
N PHE A 44 10.51 -14.65 -6.07
CA PHE A 44 11.34 -15.83 -5.82
C PHE A 44 11.01 -17.01 -6.74
N GLU A 45 10.30 -16.79 -7.82
CA GLU A 45 9.93 -17.85 -8.80
C GLU A 45 11.10 -18.28 -9.70
N GLY A 46 12.22 -17.57 -9.68
CA GLY A 46 13.37 -17.86 -10.55
C GLY A 46 13.14 -17.53 -12.02
N LEU A 47 12.04 -16.89 -12.38
CA LEU A 47 11.78 -16.42 -13.73
C LEU A 47 12.69 -15.24 -14.08
N THR A 48 13.29 -15.28 -15.26
CA THR A 48 14.16 -14.20 -15.77
C THR A 48 13.40 -13.20 -16.64
N ALA A 49 12.09 -13.27 -16.68
CA ALA A 49 11.26 -12.35 -17.46
C ALA A 49 11.47 -10.90 -17.00
N ALA A 50 11.57 -10.00 -17.95
CA ALA A 50 11.65 -8.58 -17.63
C ALA A 50 10.39 -8.13 -16.91
N SER A 51 10.54 -7.28 -15.90
CA SER A 51 9.39 -6.62 -15.29
C SER A 51 8.64 -5.82 -16.35
N GLY A 52 7.37 -6.19 -16.60
CA GLY A 52 6.50 -5.50 -17.55
C GLY A 52 5.66 -4.42 -16.88
N GLY A 53 4.86 -3.69 -17.67
CA GLY A 53 3.88 -2.74 -17.14
C GLY A 53 4.45 -1.47 -16.51
N GLY A 54 5.72 -1.16 -16.74
CA GLY A 54 6.40 0.04 -16.20
C GLY A 54 7.02 -0.15 -14.82
N ILE A 55 7.00 -1.35 -14.25
CA ILE A 55 7.66 -1.66 -12.97
C ILE A 55 9.16 -1.78 -13.19
N GLN A 56 9.93 -0.90 -12.58
CA GLN A 56 11.39 -0.93 -12.64
C GLN A 56 11.99 -0.31 -11.39
N ALA A 57 12.54 -1.13 -10.50
CA ALA A 57 13.34 -0.63 -9.38
C ALA A 57 14.64 -0.02 -9.89
N THR A 58 14.95 1.21 -9.46
CA THR A 58 16.16 1.92 -9.85
C THR A 58 17.15 1.96 -8.70
N GLY A 59 18.40 1.60 -8.96
CA GLY A 59 19.48 1.61 -7.99
C GLY A 59 20.14 0.25 -7.80
N ASN A 60 21.19 0.24 -6.97
CA ASN A 60 21.98 -0.95 -6.66
C ASN A 60 22.51 -0.89 -5.22
N PHE A 61 21.73 -0.31 -4.31
CA PHE A 61 22.12 -0.28 -2.90
C PHE A 61 22.29 -1.71 -2.38
N PRO A 62 23.36 -2.02 -1.63
CA PRO A 62 23.66 -3.38 -1.20
C PRO A 62 22.64 -3.93 -0.18
N GLY A 63 22.54 -5.27 -0.06
CA GLY A 63 21.75 -5.93 0.96
C GLY A 63 20.34 -6.31 0.55
N ARG A 64 20.04 -6.43 -0.75
CA ARG A 64 18.77 -6.94 -1.24
C ARG A 64 18.49 -8.36 -0.72
N ALA A 65 17.23 -8.64 -0.36
CA ALA A 65 16.79 -10.00 -0.03
C ALA A 65 16.82 -10.89 -1.28
N ARG A 66 17.37 -12.10 -1.15
CA ARG A 66 17.58 -13.05 -2.25
C ARG A 66 16.62 -14.25 -2.21
N ASN A 67 15.95 -14.43 -1.08
CA ASN A 67 15.03 -15.52 -0.82
C ASN A 67 14.01 -15.12 0.26
N PRO A 68 12.92 -15.91 0.45
CA PRO A 68 11.89 -15.60 1.45
C PRO A 68 12.41 -15.49 2.89
N ALA A 69 13.41 -16.27 3.27
CA ALA A 69 13.96 -16.24 4.64
C ALA A 69 14.69 -14.91 4.92
N GLU A 70 15.50 -14.43 3.98
CA GLU A 70 16.16 -13.12 4.09
C GLU A 70 15.14 -11.98 4.12
N LEU A 71 14.07 -12.08 3.31
CA LEU A 71 13.01 -11.07 3.28
C LEU A 71 12.26 -11.02 4.61
N ARG A 72 11.92 -12.17 5.20
CA ARG A 72 11.32 -12.23 6.56
C ARG A 72 12.24 -11.63 7.63
N ALA A 73 13.53 -11.92 7.59
CA ALA A 73 14.49 -11.34 8.54
C ALA A 73 14.56 -9.80 8.41
N ASP A 74 14.53 -9.27 7.19
CA ASP A 74 14.49 -7.82 6.95
C ASP A 74 13.18 -7.20 7.46
N LEU A 75 12.05 -7.87 7.27
CA LEU A 75 10.74 -7.46 7.77
C LEU A 75 10.68 -7.51 9.31
N ASP A 76 11.19 -8.56 9.96
CA ASP A 76 11.26 -8.67 11.41
C ASP A 76 12.02 -7.48 12.01
N PHE A 77 13.16 -7.14 11.39
CA PHE A 77 13.91 -5.96 11.82
C PHE A 77 13.11 -4.68 11.58
N ALA A 78 12.58 -4.47 10.38
CA ALA A 78 11.84 -3.24 10.04
C ALA A 78 10.64 -3.03 10.98
N ILE A 79 9.86 -4.07 11.23
CA ILE A 79 8.69 -4.05 12.11
C ILE A 79 9.09 -3.71 13.55
N SER A 80 10.23 -4.21 14.05
CA SER A 80 10.74 -3.85 15.38
C SER A 80 11.09 -2.35 15.52
N GLN A 81 11.21 -1.64 14.41
CA GLN A 81 11.51 -0.19 14.36
C GLN A 81 10.27 0.69 14.14
N ILE A 82 9.08 0.10 14.04
CA ILE A 82 7.84 0.80 13.68
C ILE A 82 6.79 0.55 14.76
N PRO A 83 6.19 1.60 15.38
CA PRO A 83 5.14 1.41 16.37
C PRO A 83 3.80 1.06 15.69
N GLY A 84 2.88 0.45 16.44
CA GLY A 84 1.51 0.22 16.01
C GLY A 84 1.23 -1.16 15.45
N ARG A 85 0.15 -1.29 14.70
CA ARG A 85 -0.28 -2.52 14.05
C ARG A 85 0.19 -2.55 12.62
N HIS A 86 0.53 -3.74 12.15
CA HIS A 86 1.04 -3.92 10.80
C HIS A 86 0.33 -5.05 10.09
N ARG A 87 0.36 -4.97 8.76
CA ARG A 87 0.01 -6.03 7.84
C ARG A 87 1.19 -6.19 6.86
N LEU A 88 1.29 -7.32 6.21
CA LEU A 88 2.23 -7.51 5.12
C LEU A 88 1.47 -7.80 3.84
N ASN A 89 1.80 -7.09 2.77
CA ASN A 89 1.26 -7.34 1.45
C ASN A 89 2.26 -8.16 0.61
N LEU A 90 1.79 -9.29 0.09
CA LEU A 90 2.55 -10.20 -0.77
C LEU A 90 1.97 -10.21 -2.17
N HIS A 91 2.83 -10.37 -3.17
CA HIS A 91 2.45 -10.78 -4.52
C HIS A 91 2.54 -12.31 -4.67
N ALA A 92 1.81 -12.86 -5.63
CA ALA A 92 1.81 -14.29 -5.92
C ALA A 92 3.21 -14.87 -6.20
N PHE A 93 4.15 -14.09 -6.71
CA PHE A 93 5.52 -14.53 -7.00
C PHE A 93 6.47 -14.54 -5.79
N TYR A 94 5.94 -14.30 -4.57
CA TYR A 94 6.67 -14.47 -3.29
C TYR A 94 6.44 -15.85 -2.64
N MET A 95 6.18 -16.87 -3.43
CA MET A 95 6.09 -18.24 -2.91
C MET A 95 7.32 -18.63 -2.10
N ASP A 96 7.12 -19.42 -1.05
CA ASP A 96 8.18 -20.02 -0.24
C ASP A 96 8.05 -21.54 -0.31
N THR A 97 8.59 -22.11 -1.37
CA THR A 97 8.47 -23.54 -1.72
C THR A 97 9.66 -23.97 -2.58
N GLU A 98 9.98 -25.26 -2.53
CA GLU A 98 10.93 -25.91 -3.46
C GLU A 98 10.27 -26.34 -4.77
N GLU A 99 8.93 -26.31 -4.84
CA GLU A 99 8.18 -26.56 -6.06
C GLU A 99 8.32 -25.37 -7.03
N THR A 100 8.13 -25.61 -8.31
CA THR A 100 8.14 -24.57 -9.36
C THR A 100 6.81 -24.57 -10.14
N PRO A 101 5.66 -24.36 -9.48
CA PRO A 101 4.37 -24.30 -10.17
C PRO A 101 4.34 -23.09 -11.10
N ASP A 102 3.67 -23.22 -12.25
CA ASP A 102 3.31 -22.04 -13.04
C ASP A 102 2.22 -21.23 -12.29
N ARG A 103 2.00 -19.99 -12.67
CA ARG A 103 1.11 -19.07 -11.91
C ARG A 103 -0.35 -19.50 -11.85
N ASP A 104 -0.83 -20.28 -12.82
CA ASP A 104 -2.18 -20.90 -12.79
C ASP A 104 -2.24 -22.18 -11.95
N GLU A 105 -1.12 -22.65 -11.41
CA GLU A 105 -1.03 -23.86 -10.58
C GLU A 105 -0.69 -23.58 -9.11
N ILE A 106 -0.53 -22.29 -8.73
CA ILE A 106 -0.19 -21.93 -7.35
C ILE A 106 -1.29 -22.33 -6.37
N GLU A 107 -0.88 -22.69 -5.16
CA GLU A 107 -1.77 -23.15 -4.08
C GLU A 107 -1.38 -22.52 -2.74
N TYR A 108 -2.30 -22.52 -1.79
CA TYR A 108 -2.07 -22.03 -0.42
C TYR A 108 -0.85 -22.65 0.27
N LYS A 109 -0.56 -23.94 0.00
CA LYS A 109 0.60 -24.64 0.57
C LYS A 109 1.93 -23.92 0.30
N HIS A 110 2.04 -23.21 -0.82
CA HIS A 110 3.25 -22.48 -1.21
C HIS A 110 3.47 -21.18 -0.41
N PHE A 111 2.47 -20.80 0.39
CA PHE A 111 2.49 -19.59 1.23
C PHE A 111 2.34 -19.89 2.73
N VAL A 112 2.23 -21.17 3.12
CA VAL A 112 2.13 -21.56 4.54
C VAL A 112 3.27 -20.99 5.39
N PRO A 113 4.54 -20.98 4.93
CA PRO A 113 5.62 -20.39 5.72
C PRO A 113 5.41 -18.89 6.01
N TRP A 114 4.75 -18.14 5.12
CA TRP A 114 4.38 -16.75 5.35
C TRP A 114 3.24 -16.61 6.37
N VAL A 115 2.27 -17.51 6.31
CA VAL A 115 1.15 -17.53 7.26
C VAL A 115 1.63 -17.87 8.68
N ASP A 116 2.53 -18.82 8.81
CA ASP A 116 3.10 -19.20 10.10
C ASP A 116 3.96 -18.06 10.66
N TRP A 117 4.82 -17.45 9.84
CA TRP A 117 5.57 -16.26 10.23
C TRP A 117 4.65 -15.10 10.67
N ALA A 118 3.55 -14.90 9.97
CA ALA A 118 2.58 -13.84 10.30
C ALA A 118 1.88 -14.10 11.64
N LYS A 119 1.56 -15.37 11.96
CA LYS A 119 1.03 -15.77 13.27
C LYS A 119 2.01 -15.50 14.39
N ASP A 120 3.28 -15.88 14.19
CA ASP A 120 4.34 -15.72 15.19
C ASP A 120 4.61 -14.25 15.51
N ASN A 121 4.38 -13.35 14.56
CA ASN A 121 4.58 -11.90 14.69
C ASN A 121 3.29 -11.10 14.96
N ASP A 122 2.13 -11.74 15.13
CA ASP A 122 0.81 -11.11 15.22
C ASP A 122 0.52 -10.11 14.06
N ILE A 123 0.95 -10.49 12.86
CA ILE A 123 0.76 -9.70 11.63
C ILE A 123 -0.39 -10.32 10.81
N LYS A 124 -1.08 -9.49 10.03
CA LYS A 124 -2.07 -9.96 9.07
C LYS A 124 -1.49 -9.87 7.65
N LEU A 125 -2.00 -10.68 6.74
CA LEU A 125 -1.52 -10.70 5.36
C LEU A 125 -2.55 -10.11 4.41
N ASP A 126 -2.04 -9.40 3.41
CA ASP A 126 -2.72 -9.02 2.19
C ASP A 126 -2.04 -9.70 1.00
N PHE A 127 -2.75 -9.83 -0.13
CA PHE A 127 -2.23 -10.61 -1.23
C PHE A 127 -2.63 -10.02 -2.57
N ASN A 128 -1.73 -10.12 -3.57
CA ASN A 128 -1.97 -9.63 -4.92
C ASN A 128 -1.69 -10.72 -5.95
N PRO A 129 -2.55 -10.88 -6.97
CA PRO A 129 -2.16 -11.57 -8.19
C PRO A 129 -1.03 -10.81 -8.88
N THR A 130 -0.21 -11.51 -9.66
CA THR A 130 0.92 -10.91 -10.37
C THR A 130 0.72 -11.06 -11.87
N PHE A 131 0.15 -10.03 -12.51
CA PHE A 131 -0.13 -10.00 -13.95
C PHE A 131 1.00 -9.39 -14.77
N PHE A 132 2.25 -9.56 -14.32
CA PHE A 132 3.46 -9.05 -14.97
C PHE A 132 4.65 -9.97 -14.71
N ALA A 133 5.81 -9.67 -15.31
CA ALA A 133 7.04 -10.45 -15.15
C ALA A 133 6.86 -11.95 -15.42
N HIS A 134 6.21 -12.28 -16.55
CA HIS A 134 5.95 -13.65 -16.99
C HIS A 134 5.92 -13.69 -18.53
N PRO A 135 6.40 -14.77 -19.20
CA PRO A 135 6.41 -14.86 -20.65
C PRO A 135 5.05 -14.64 -21.32
N LYS A 136 3.94 -15.03 -20.67
CA LYS A 136 2.57 -14.79 -21.18
C LYS A 136 2.10 -13.35 -21.00
N ALA A 137 2.94 -12.43 -20.50
CA ALA A 137 2.68 -11.00 -20.37
C ALA A 137 3.66 -10.13 -21.14
N ASP A 138 4.53 -10.72 -21.99
CA ASP A 138 5.63 -10.02 -22.70
C ASP A 138 5.11 -8.99 -23.71
N ASP A 139 3.87 -9.11 -24.19
CA ASP A 139 3.23 -8.16 -25.07
C ASP A 139 2.40 -7.09 -24.34
N ASN A 140 2.53 -7.01 -23.02
CA ASN A 140 1.78 -6.13 -22.12
C ASN A 140 0.26 -6.38 -22.10
N LEU A 141 -0.19 -7.60 -22.39
CA LEU A 141 -1.60 -8.00 -22.33
C LEU A 141 -1.75 -9.30 -21.55
N THR A 142 -2.69 -9.33 -20.62
CA THR A 142 -3.03 -10.50 -19.79
C THR A 142 -4.53 -10.80 -19.84
N LEU A 143 -5.32 -10.27 -18.92
CA LEU A 143 -6.78 -10.47 -18.87
C LEU A 143 -7.51 -9.84 -20.06
N SER A 144 -6.91 -8.90 -20.77
CA SER A 144 -7.45 -8.31 -21.99
C SER A 144 -6.87 -8.88 -23.29
N HIS A 145 -5.98 -9.87 -23.21
CA HIS A 145 -5.30 -10.44 -24.37
C HIS A 145 -6.30 -10.99 -25.42
N PRO A 146 -6.05 -10.83 -26.73
CA PRO A 146 -6.95 -11.33 -27.77
C PRO A 146 -7.02 -12.86 -27.85
N ASP A 147 -5.93 -13.57 -27.49
CA ASP A 147 -5.91 -15.03 -27.40
C ASP A 147 -6.66 -15.52 -26.17
N ALA A 148 -7.58 -16.47 -26.35
CA ALA A 148 -8.41 -17.00 -25.27
C ALA A 148 -7.61 -17.84 -24.27
N GLY A 149 -6.64 -18.63 -24.75
CA GLY A 149 -5.83 -19.50 -23.89
C GLY A 149 -4.94 -18.68 -22.93
N ILE A 150 -4.40 -17.55 -23.40
CA ILE A 150 -3.64 -16.63 -22.55
C ILE A 150 -4.56 -16.01 -21.49
N ARG A 151 -5.79 -15.58 -21.87
CA ARG A 151 -6.74 -15.06 -20.89
C ARG A 151 -7.17 -16.12 -19.87
N GLU A 152 -7.40 -17.36 -20.29
CA GLU A 152 -7.78 -18.47 -19.40
C GLU A 152 -6.71 -18.75 -18.36
N PHE A 153 -5.43 -18.77 -18.76
CA PHE A 153 -4.30 -18.87 -17.84
C PHE A 153 -4.33 -17.78 -16.76
N TRP A 154 -4.51 -16.51 -17.17
CA TRP A 154 -4.52 -15.39 -16.24
C TRP A 154 -5.81 -15.33 -15.38
N ILE A 155 -6.94 -15.77 -15.90
CA ILE A 155 -8.18 -15.92 -15.11
C ILE A 155 -7.99 -16.97 -14.02
N GLU A 156 -7.37 -18.11 -14.36
CA GLU A 156 -7.09 -19.16 -13.38
C GLU A 156 -6.08 -18.68 -12.34
N HIS A 157 -5.01 -17.99 -12.75
CA HIS A 157 -4.09 -17.34 -11.82
C HIS A 157 -4.84 -16.45 -10.80
N GLY A 158 -5.72 -15.58 -11.28
CA GLY A 158 -6.49 -14.70 -10.41
C GLY A 158 -7.48 -15.44 -9.50
N ARG A 159 -8.04 -16.58 -9.93
CA ARG A 159 -8.85 -17.45 -9.06
C ARG A 159 -8.03 -18.07 -7.95
N ARG A 160 -6.87 -18.65 -8.29
CA ARG A 160 -5.93 -19.22 -7.31
C ARG A 160 -5.51 -18.22 -6.26
N THR A 161 -5.15 -16.98 -6.68
CA THR A 161 -4.77 -15.94 -5.73
C THR A 161 -5.89 -15.57 -4.77
N ARG A 162 -7.15 -15.55 -5.22
CA ARG A 162 -8.30 -15.30 -4.36
C ARG A 162 -8.54 -16.43 -3.36
N GLU A 163 -8.41 -17.69 -3.78
CA GLU A 163 -8.48 -18.85 -2.89
C GLU A 163 -7.40 -18.80 -1.82
N ILE A 164 -6.16 -18.48 -2.21
CA ILE A 164 -5.01 -18.33 -1.30
C ILE A 164 -5.26 -17.19 -0.31
N ALA A 165 -5.68 -16.03 -0.79
CA ALA A 165 -5.97 -14.87 0.06
C ALA A 165 -7.10 -15.15 1.06
N ALA A 166 -8.17 -15.84 0.63
CA ALA A 166 -9.26 -16.24 1.51
C ALA A 166 -8.79 -17.21 2.61
N GLN A 167 -7.93 -18.18 2.28
CA GLN A 167 -7.34 -19.09 3.26
C GLN A 167 -6.38 -18.37 4.22
N MET A 168 -5.60 -17.41 3.74
CA MET A 168 -4.77 -16.54 4.59
C MET A 168 -5.64 -15.74 5.59
N GLY A 169 -6.70 -15.12 5.09
CA GLY A 169 -7.63 -14.36 5.93
C GLY A 169 -8.30 -15.22 6.99
N GLN A 170 -8.76 -16.42 6.61
CA GLN A 170 -9.34 -17.38 7.54
C GLN A 170 -8.33 -17.83 8.60
N ALA A 171 -7.09 -18.16 8.19
CA ALA A 171 -6.04 -18.65 9.08
C ALA A 171 -5.56 -17.58 10.10
N LEU A 172 -5.65 -16.30 9.72
CA LEU A 172 -5.19 -15.16 10.52
C LEU A 172 -6.34 -14.41 11.22
N GLY A 173 -7.61 -14.80 10.99
CA GLY A 173 -8.77 -14.18 11.62
C GLY A 173 -8.96 -12.71 11.26
N SER A 174 -8.61 -12.32 10.03
CA SER A 174 -8.77 -10.98 9.48
C SER A 174 -8.82 -11.09 7.96
N PRO A 175 -9.72 -10.39 7.26
CA PRO A 175 -9.79 -10.48 5.81
C PRO A 175 -8.46 -10.10 5.18
N ALA A 176 -7.99 -10.89 4.22
CA ALA A 176 -6.89 -10.48 3.36
C ALA A 176 -7.43 -9.55 2.27
N ILE A 177 -6.77 -8.44 2.03
CA ILE A 177 -7.09 -7.57 0.91
C ILE A 177 -6.38 -8.13 -0.32
N ASN A 178 -7.14 -8.50 -1.33
CA ASN A 178 -6.63 -9.00 -2.60
C ASN A 178 -6.72 -7.89 -3.64
N ASN A 179 -5.61 -7.23 -3.92
CA ASN A 179 -5.57 -6.12 -4.85
C ASN A 179 -5.28 -6.59 -6.27
N ILE A 180 -6.24 -6.40 -7.16
CA ILE A 180 -6.19 -6.81 -8.56
C ILE A 180 -5.71 -5.63 -9.41
N TRP A 181 -4.40 -5.59 -9.63
CA TRP A 181 -3.75 -4.63 -10.52
C TRP A 181 -3.36 -5.31 -11.83
N VAL A 182 -3.92 -4.82 -12.95
CA VAL A 182 -3.70 -5.39 -14.29
C VAL A 182 -3.08 -4.31 -15.18
N PRO A 183 -1.75 -4.38 -15.44
CA PRO A 183 -1.04 -3.35 -16.19
C PRO A 183 -1.22 -3.45 -17.72
N ASP A 184 -2.32 -4.07 -18.16
CA ASP A 184 -2.60 -4.26 -19.58
C ASP A 184 -2.70 -2.93 -20.33
N GLY A 185 -2.04 -2.84 -21.48
CA GLY A 185 -2.06 -1.64 -22.29
C GLY A 185 -1.29 -1.78 -23.59
N SER A 186 -1.11 -0.69 -24.29
CA SER A 186 -0.35 -0.68 -25.54
C SER A 186 0.49 0.59 -25.68
N LYS A 187 1.63 0.41 -26.36
CA LYS A 187 2.56 1.51 -26.67
C LYS A 187 1.94 2.53 -27.60
N ASP A 188 1.16 2.07 -28.57
CA ASP A 188 0.47 2.92 -29.53
C ASP A 188 -1.06 2.81 -29.40
N ILE A 189 -1.78 3.76 -30.01
CA ILE A 189 -3.23 3.85 -29.92
C ILE A 189 -3.88 2.74 -30.75
N PRO A 190 -4.58 1.76 -30.15
CA PRO A 190 -5.29 0.75 -30.91
C PRO A 190 -6.57 1.33 -31.55
N VAL A 191 -6.97 0.76 -32.66
CA VAL A 191 -8.23 1.16 -33.36
C VAL A 191 -9.45 0.80 -32.51
N ASP A 192 -9.45 -0.36 -31.88
CA ASP A 192 -10.57 -0.87 -31.06
C ASP A 192 -10.19 -0.99 -29.58
N ARG A 193 -10.29 0.12 -28.86
CA ARG A 193 -10.11 0.15 -27.40
C ARG A 193 -11.26 -0.54 -26.66
N MET A 194 -12.47 -0.54 -27.26
CA MET A 194 -13.64 -1.12 -26.63
C MET A 194 -13.50 -2.63 -26.48
N ALA A 195 -13.02 -3.33 -27.50
CA ALA A 195 -12.86 -4.78 -27.45
C ALA A 195 -11.88 -5.22 -26.34
N ALA A 196 -10.77 -4.49 -26.14
CA ALA A 196 -9.84 -4.76 -25.07
C ALA A 196 -10.49 -4.61 -23.67
N ARG A 197 -11.24 -3.55 -23.45
CA ARG A 197 -11.97 -3.30 -22.20
C ARG A 197 -13.09 -4.32 -21.95
N GLN A 198 -13.81 -4.73 -22.99
CA GLN A 198 -14.82 -5.79 -22.88
C GLN A 198 -14.20 -7.15 -22.51
N ARG A 199 -13.02 -7.48 -23.06
CA ARG A 199 -12.28 -8.69 -22.66
C ARG A 199 -11.86 -8.63 -21.21
N LEU A 200 -11.29 -7.50 -20.76
CA LEU A 200 -10.90 -7.27 -19.36
C LEU A 200 -12.12 -7.41 -18.43
N GLU A 201 -13.22 -6.73 -18.72
CA GLU A 201 -14.45 -6.81 -17.92
C GLU A 201 -14.95 -8.26 -17.79
N LYS A 202 -15.03 -8.98 -18.91
CA LYS A 202 -15.44 -10.38 -18.92
C LYS A 202 -14.50 -11.29 -18.16
N ALA A 203 -13.20 -11.08 -18.28
CA ALA A 203 -12.20 -11.87 -17.57
C ALA A 203 -12.27 -11.64 -16.05
N LEU A 204 -12.42 -10.39 -15.62
CA LEU A 204 -12.66 -10.02 -14.23
C LEU A 204 -13.95 -10.66 -13.69
N ASP A 205 -15.04 -10.62 -14.44
CA ASP A 205 -16.31 -11.26 -14.04
C ASP A 205 -16.15 -12.79 -13.86
N MET A 206 -15.38 -13.43 -14.74
CA MET A 206 -15.08 -14.87 -14.64
C MET A 206 -14.19 -15.19 -13.42
N MET A 207 -13.17 -14.37 -13.17
CA MET A 207 -12.26 -14.48 -12.05
C MET A 207 -12.98 -14.26 -10.70
N LEU A 208 -13.87 -13.27 -10.63
CA LEU A 208 -14.64 -12.88 -9.44
C LEU A 208 -15.98 -13.62 -9.29
N SER A 209 -16.23 -14.67 -10.10
CA SER A 209 -17.50 -15.41 -10.09
C SER A 209 -17.76 -16.15 -8.78
N GLU A 210 -16.73 -16.77 -8.22
CA GLU A 210 -16.79 -17.41 -6.91
C GLU A 210 -16.85 -16.34 -5.81
N LYS A 211 -17.70 -16.59 -4.80
CA LYS A 211 -17.87 -15.67 -3.67
C LYS A 211 -17.25 -16.25 -2.41
N PHE A 212 -16.42 -15.46 -1.78
CA PHE A 212 -15.83 -15.77 -0.49
C PHE A 212 -16.50 -14.94 0.61
N ASP A 213 -16.38 -15.40 1.85
CA ASP A 213 -16.82 -14.63 3.02
C ASP A 213 -15.96 -13.35 3.14
N GLN A 214 -16.61 -12.21 3.29
CA GLN A 214 -15.92 -10.93 3.43
C GLN A 214 -15.09 -10.82 4.72
N SER A 215 -15.33 -11.68 5.71
CA SER A 215 -14.47 -11.81 6.87
C SER A 215 -13.12 -12.49 6.56
N HIS A 216 -12.99 -13.10 5.38
CA HIS A 216 -11.77 -13.78 4.94
C HIS A 216 -11.08 -13.06 3.76
N LEU A 217 -11.86 -12.46 2.86
CA LEU A 217 -11.36 -11.87 1.62
C LEU A 217 -12.11 -10.59 1.26
N ILE A 218 -11.36 -9.54 0.94
CA ILE A 218 -11.87 -8.33 0.31
C ILE A 218 -11.13 -8.15 -1.02
N ASP A 219 -11.85 -8.25 -2.14
CA ASP A 219 -11.29 -7.96 -3.44
C ASP A 219 -11.31 -6.46 -3.71
N ALA A 220 -10.19 -5.92 -4.15
CA ALA A 220 -10.03 -4.56 -4.65
C ALA A 220 -9.55 -4.59 -6.10
N VAL A 221 -9.92 -3.58 -6.88
CA VAL A 221 -9.42 -3.38 -8.24
C VAL A 221 -8.67 -2.07 -8.33
N GLU A 222 -7.56 -2.07 -9.07
CA GLU A 222 -6.67 -0.94 -9.19
C GLU A 222 -6.44 -0.54 -10.64
N SER A 223 -6.47 0.76 -10.90
CA SER A 223 -6.17 1.31 -12.22
C SER A 223 -4.67 1.36 -12.49
N LYS A 224 -4.31 1.43 -13.77
CA LYS A 224 -2.97 1.80 -14.24
C LYS A 224 -3.01 3.19 -14.87
N LEU A 225 -1.99 4.03 -14.63
CA LEU A 225 -1.88 5.32 -15.31
C LEU A 225 -1.31 5.11 -16.73
N PHE A 226 -0.02 5.08 -16.85
CA PHE A 226 0.75 4.75 -18.05
C PHE A 226 2.16 4.32 -17.61
N GLY A 227 2.94 3.79 -18.52
CA GLY A 227 4.30 3.38 -18.18
C GLY A 227 5.04 2.83 -19.39
N ILE A 228 6.24 2.29 -19.19
CA ILE A 228 7.03 1.69 -20.26
C ILE A 228 6.23 0.55 -20.89
N GLY A 229 6.00 0.62 -22.20
CA GLY A 229 5.22 -0.35 -22.97
C GLY A 229 3.72 -0.03 -23.06
N VAL A 230 3.19 0.84 -22.22
CA VAL A 230 1.75 1.21 -22.18
C VAL A 230 1.56 2.73 -22.21
N GLU A 231 2.33 3.41 -23.07
CA GLU A 231 2.38 4.86 -23.10
C GLU A 231 1.11 5.52 -23.68
N ALA A 232 0.45 4.88 -24.65
CA ALA A 232 -0.68 5.49 -25.35
C ALA A 232 -2.04 5.01 -24.84
N MET A 233 -2.15 3.82 -24.29
CA MET A 233 -3.39 3.26 -23.77
C MET A 233 -3.16 2.29 -22.63
N THR A 234 -3.78 2.57 -21.48
CA THR A 234 -4.06 1.57 -20.46
C THR A 234 -5.48 1.02 -20.65
N VAL A 235 -5.65 -0.30 -20.61
CA VAL A 235 -6.96 -0.93 -20.75
C VAL A 235 -7.82 -0.62 -19.52
N GLY A 236 -7.26 -0.83 -18.34
CA GLY A 236 -7.88 -0.57 -17.04
C GLY A 236 -7.57 0.83 -16.53
N SER A 237 -8.21 1.88 -17.07
CA SER A 237 -8.09 3.24 -16.55
C SER A 237 -8.90 3.41 -15.26
N HIS A 238 -8.71 4.55 -14.57
CA HIS A 238 -9.48 4.87 -13.35
C HIS A 238 -10.98 4.82 -13.59
N GLU A 239 -11.47 5.39 -14.71
CA GLU A 239 -12.89 5.42 -15.03
C GLU A 239 -13.46 4.00 -15.27
N PHE A 240 -12.64 3.11 -15.85
CA PHE A 240 -13.03 1.72 -16.03
C PHE A 240 -13.23 1.04 -14.68
N TYR A 241 -12.22 1.09 -13.80
CA TYR A 241 -12.26 0.40 -12.52
C TYR A 241 -13.23 1.04 -11.52
N LEU A 242 -13.36 2.37 -11.49
CA LEU A 242 -14.39 3.03 -10.69
C LEU A 242 -15.79 2.54 -11.10
N GLY A 243 -16.08 2.57 -12.40
CA GLY A 243 -17.36 2.06 -12.93
C GLY A 243 -17.55 0.57 -12.63
N TYR A 244 -16.49 -0.23 -12.71
CA TYR A 244 -16.52 -1.66 -12.39
C TYR A 244 -16.78 -1.92 -10.90
N ALA A 245 -16.02 -1.29 -10.02
CA ALA A 245 -16.14 -1.43 -8.56
C ALA A 245 -17.55 -1.06 -8.07
N ILE A 246 -18.13 0.04 -8.57
CA ILE A 246 -19.50 0.45 -8.24
C ILE A 246 -20.51 -0.63 -8.67
N ARG A 247 -20.42 -1.13 -9.91
CA ARG A 247 -21.37 -2.13 -10.41
C ARG A 247 -21.24 -3.49 -9.72
N ARG A 248 -20.05 -3.87 -9.31
CA ARG A 248 -19.77 -5.18 -8.69
C ARG A 248 -19.75 -5.12 -7.16
N LYS A 249 -19.82 -3.92 -6.55
CA LYS A 249 -19.79 -3.67 -5.10
C LYS A 249 -18.54 -4.28 -4.45
N ILE A 250 -17.40 -4.01 -5.03
CA ILE A 250 -16.07 -4.40 -4.50
C ILE A 250 -15.27 -3.15 -4.14
N ALA A 251 -14.17 -3.32 -3.42
CA ALA A 251 -13.30 -2.22 -3.06
C ALA A 251 -12.60 -1.61 -4.30
N LEU A 252 -12.29 -0.32 -4.23
CA LEU A 252 -11.49 0.37 -5.22
C LEU A 252 -10.15 0.76 -4.60
N CYS A 253 -9.07 0.39 -5.26
CA CYS A 253 -7.75 0.91 -4.92
C CYS A 253 -7.54 2.28 -5.57
N LEU A 254 -7.12 3.23 -4.75
CA LEU A 254 -6.65 4.55 -5.16
C LEU A 254 -5.14 4.61 -4.89
N ASP A 255 -4.35 4.50 -5.93
CA ASP A 255 -2.91 4.67 -5.87
C ASP A 255 -2.52 6.13 -6.14
N MET A 256 -1.62 6.67 -5.33
CA MET A 256 -1.19 8.07 -5.43
C MET A 256 -0.43 8.37 -6.72
N GLY A 257 0.23 7.36 -7.31
CA GLY A 257 0.98 7.47 -8.57
C GLY A 257 0.11 7.35 -9.82
N HIS A 258 -1.14 6.87 -9.72
CA HIS A 258 -1.97 6.53 -10.86
C HIS A 258 -2.90 7.65 -11.34
N PHE A 259 -2.60 8.90 -10.95
CA PHE A 259 -3.33 10.10 -11.37
C PHE A 259 -2.40 11.14 -11.98
N HIS A 260 -2.99 12.13 -12.64
CA HIS A 260 -2.20 13.24 -13.17
C HIS A 260 -1.45 13.96 -12.03
N PRO A 261 -0.19 14.38 -12.22
CA PRO A 261 0.63 14.99 -11.14
C PRO A 261 0.05 16.24 -10.48
N THR A 262 -0.96 16.86 -11.08
CA THR A 262 -1.69 18.00 -10.49
C THR A 262 -2.92 17.60 -9.71
N GLU A 263 -3.28 16.31 -9.68
CA GLU A 263 -4.38 15.81 -8.90
C GLU A 263 -3.89 15.38 -7.50
N ASN A 264 -4.71 15.66 -6.49
CA ASN A 264 -4.45 15.22 -5.12
C ASN A 264 -5.40 14.07 -4.76
N ILE A 265 -4.86 12.98 -4.24
CA ILE A 265 -5.65 11.82 -3.84
C ILE A 265 -6.70 12.15 -2.77
N ALA A 266 -6.43 13.13 -1.90
CA ALA A 266 -7.35 13.59 -0.88
C ALA A 266 -8.72 14.00 -1.48
N ASP A 267 -8.71 14.68 -2.63
CA ASP A 267 -9.93 15.14 -3.30
C ASP A 267 -10.81 14.00 -3.83
N LYS A 268 -10.24 12.80 -3.94
CA LYS A 268 -10.94 11.62 -4.47
C LYS A 268 -11.61 10.79 -3.37
N LEU A 269 -11.08 10.82 -2.15
CA LEU A 269 -11.47 9.91 -1.07
C LEU A 269 -12.95 10.01 -0.73
N SER A 270 -13.42 11.18 -0.31
CA SER A 270 -14.83 11.36 0.06
C SER A 270 -15.78 11.18 -1.13
N ALA A 271 -15.36 11.60 -2.33
CA ALA A 271 -16.16 11.41 -3.54
C ALA A 271 -16.36 9.93 -3.89
N VAL A 272 -15.30 9.13 -3.85
CA VAL A 272 -15.34 7.69 -4.15
C VAL A 272 -16.07 6.93 -3.04
N ALA A 273 -15.87 7.29 -1.77
CA ALA A 273 -16.52 6.67 -0.61
C ALA A 273 -18.05 6.73 -0.62
N LEU A 274 -18.65 7.66 -1.39
CA LEU A 274 -20.10 7.70 -1.60
C LEU A 274 -20.63 6.55 -2.47
N SER A 275 -19.76 5.89 -3.23
CA SER A 275 -20.17 4.96 -4.28
C SER A 275 -19.63 3.54 -4.13
N VAL A 276 -18.50 3.35 -3.43
CA VAL A 276 -17.87 2.04 -3.21
C VAL A 276 -17.98 1.62 -1.75
N PRO A 277 -18.01 0.30 -1.45
CA PRO A 277 -18.14 -0.17 -0.07
C PRO A 277 -16.90 0.14 0.76
N GLU A 278 -15.72 -0.05 0.21
CA GLU A 278 -14.43 0.13 0.86
C GLU A 278 -13.39 0.69 -0.10
N ILE A 279 -12.35 1.32 0.45
CA ILE A 279 -11.24 1.88 -0.30
C ILE A 279 -9.95 1.17 0.13
N LEU A 280 -9.14 0.76 -0.83
CA LEU A 280 -7.73 0.48 -0.62
C LEU A 280 -6.93 1.72 -1.03
N LEU A 281 -5.97 2.11 -0.22
CA LEU A 281 -4.99 3.13 -0.62
C LEU A 281 -3.66 2.46 -0.89
N HIS A 282 -3.05 2.77 -2.03
CA HIS A 282 -1.64 2.57 -2.26
C HIS A 282 -0.92 3.91 -2.12
N VAL A 283 -0.10 3.99 -1.06
CA VAL A 283 0.52 5.24 -0.67
C VAL A 283 1.99 5.23 -1.08
N SER A 284 2.31 6.14 -1.98
CA SER A 284 3.66 6.42 -2.48
C SER A 284 3.90 7.93 -2.55
N ARG A 285 5.04 8.35 -3.07
CA ARG A 285 5.34 9.74 -3.40
C ARG A 285 5.68 9.86 -4.88
N PRO A 286 4.70 10.05 -5.75
CA PRO A 286 4.93 10.23 -7.17
C PRO A 286 5.68 11.55 -7.44
N MET A 287 6.69 11.49 -8.32
CA MET A 287 7.52 12.65 -8.71
C MET A 287 7.29 12.98 -10.18
N ARG A 288 6.19 13.62 -10.52
CA ARG A 288 5.76 13.99 -11.89
C ARG A 288 5.05 12.88 -12.67
N TRP A 289 5.18 11.63 -12.30
CA TRP A 289 4.50 10.48 -12.85
C TRP A 289 4.56 9.34 -11.82
N ASP A 290 4.04 8.18 -12.14
CA ASP A 290 4.07 6.97 -11.32
C ASP A 290 5.54 6.50 -11.13
N SER A 291 6.18 6.98 -10.08
CA SER A 291 7.62 6.81 -9.86
C SER A 291 7.96 6.20 -8.49
N ASP A 292 6.98 5.76 -7.76
CA ASP A 292 7.02 4.90 -6.55
C ASP A 292 8.12 5.24 -5.53
N HIS A 293 8.28 6.54 -5.23
CA HIS A 293 9.25 6.98 -4.24
C HIS A 293 8.74 6.76 -2.81
N VAL A 294 9.68 6.59 -1.89
CA VAL A 294 9.41 6.51 -0.45
C VAL A 294 8.64 7.73 0.05
N ILE A 295 7.67 7.49 0.91
CA ILE A 295 6.80 8.50 1.49
C ILE A 295 7.59 9.49 2.35
N LEU A 296 7.41 10.77 2.09
CA LEU A 296 7.85 11.87 2.93
C LEU A 296 6.64 12.60 3.51
N LEU A 297 6.84 13.40 4.57
CA LEU A 297 5.78 14.25 5.11
C LEU A 297 5.60 15.49 4.23
N THR A 298 4.92 15.30 3.10
CA THR A 298 4.54 16.34 2.16
C THR A 298 3.11 16.81 2.42
N ASP A 299 2.70 17.90 1.79
CA ASP A 299 1.35 18.42 1.92
C ASP A 299 0.30 17.41 1.42
N GLU A 300 0.59 16.65 0.37
CA GLU A 300 -0.32 15.64 -0.18
C GLU A 300 -0.63 14.55 0.83
N ILE A 301 0.39 14.01 1.51
CA ILE A 301 0.22 12.98 2.54
C ILE A 301 -0.54 13.53 3.75
N LEU A 302 -0.26 14.77 4.15
CA LEU A 302 -0.97 15.42 5.25
C LEU A 302 -2.44 15.66 4.91
N GLN A 303 -2.75 16.14 3.72
CA GLN A 303 -4.12 16.34 3.25
C GLN A 303 -4.89 15.03 3.14
N MET A 304 -4.28 13.99 2.60
CA MET A 304 -4.86 12.65 2.54
C MET A 304 -5.21 12.13 3.95
N ALA A 305 -4.29 12.25 4.91
CA ALA A 305 -4.54 11.83 6.29
C ALA A 305 -5.65 12.67 6.95
N GLN A 306 -5.70 13.97 6.67
CA GLN A 306 -6.78 14.85 7.15
C GLN A 306 -8.14 14.44 6.57
N GLU A 307 -8.21 14.16 5.28
CA GLU A 307 -9.45 13.73 4.63
C GLU A 307 -9.96 12.41 5.24
N LEU A 308 -9.07 11.42 5.46
CA LEU A 308 -9.44 10.16 6.11
C LEU A 308 -10.01 10.36 7.52
N VAL A 309 -9.40 11.27 8.30
CA VAL A 309 -9.81 11.53 9.69
C VAL A 309 -11.08 12.39 9.74
N PHE A 310 -11.17 13.45 8.92
CA PHE A 310 -12.27 14.41 8.97
C PHE A 310 -13.59 13.89 8.40
N THR A 311 -13.51 12.85 7.58
CA THR A 311 -14.67 12.21 6.95
C THR A 311 -15.00 10.83 7.54
N ASP A 312 -14.32 10.43 8.64
CA ASP A 312 -14.50 9.14 9.32
C ASP A 312 -14.28 7.93 8.40
N LEU A 313 -13.37 8.05 7.42
CA LEU A 313 -13.10 6.99 6.46
C LEU A 313 -12.08 5.95 6.92
N LEU A 314 -11.41 6.16 8.06
CA LEU A 314 -10.36 5.24 8.56
C LEU A 314 -10.82 3.80 8.73
N GLU A 315 -12.11 3.57 9.05
CA GLU A 315 -12.65 2.21 9.24
C GLU A 315 -13.04 1.51 7.94
N ARG A 316 -13.15 2.27 6.85
CA ARG A 316 -13.52 1.79 5.52
C ARG A 316 -12.37 1.89 4.53
N THR A 317 -11.17 2.24 5.03
CA THR A 317 -9.99 2.43 4.19
C THR A 317 -8.86 1.53 4.68
N HIS A 318 -8.39 0.67 3.80
CA HIS A 318 -7.21 -0.15 4.01
C HIS A 318 -6.00 0.63 3.49
N ILE A 319 -5.01 0.86 4.36
CA ILE A 319 -3.84 1.66 4.01
C ILE A 319 -2.69 0.71 3.68
N GLY A 320 -2.34 0.60 2.42
CA GLY A 320 -1.16 -0.09 1.91
C GLY A 320 -0.10 0.90 1.44
N LEU A 321 1.15 0.53 1.56
CA LEU A 321 2.26 1.25 0.96
C LEU A 321 2.60 0.63 -0.38
N ASP A 322 2.95 1.47 -1.35
CA ASP A 322 3.39 1.00 -2.66
C ASP A 322 4.52 1.89 -3.19
N PHE A 323 5.73 1.55 -2.80
CA PHE A 323 6.93 2.20 -3.29
C PHE A 323 8.09 1.19 -3.36
N PHE A 324 9.05 1.44 -4.24
CA PHE A 324 10.27 0.65 -4.30
C PHE A 324 11.44 1.50 -4.78
N ASP A 325 12.46 1.58 -3.94
CA ASP A 325 13.66 2.38 -4.19
C ASP A 325 14.91 1.54 -3.85
N ALA A 326 15.68 1.21 -4.87
CA ALA A 326 16.93 0.48 -4.73
C ALA A 326 18.16 1.39 -4.65
N THR A 327 17.99 2.71 -4.51
CA THR A 327 19.09 3.66 -4.30
C THR A 327 19.47 3.83 -2.83
N ILE A 328 18.64 3.33 -1.91
CA ILE A 328 18.80 3.44 -0.46
C ILE A 328 18.59 2.08 0.23
N SER A 329 18.87 2.02 1.54
CA SER A 329 18.57 0.85 2.37
C SER A 329 17.08 0.52 2.31
N ARG A 330 16.76 -0.73 1.95
CA ARG A 330 15.39 -1.21 1.78
C ARG A 330 14.62 -1.25 3.10
N THR A 331 15.28 -1.67 4.16
CA THR A 331 14.70 -1.67 5.51
C THR A 331 14.47 -0.25 6.02
N ALA A 332 15.39 0.68 5.75
CA ALA A 332 15.21 2.09 6.10
C ALA A 332 14.05 2.72 5.31
N ALA A 333 13.88 2.36 4.04
CA ALA A 333 12.75 2.82 3.21
C ALA A 333 11.40 2.40 3.82
N TRP A 334 11.22 1.12 4.20
CA TRP A 334 10.03 0.66 4.92
C TRP A 334 9.80 1.44 6.21
N VAL A 335 10.82 1.51 7.07
CA VAL A 335 10.70 2.16 8.39
C VAL A 335 10.32 3.63 8.25
N VAL A 336 10.98 4.35 7.36
CA VAL A 336 10.69 5.79 7.12
C VAL A 336 9.31 5.97 6.51
N GLY A 337 8.95 5.17 5.51
CA GLY A 337 7.67 5.26 4.83
C GLY A 337 6.48 5.02 5.76
N VAL A 338 6.48 3.89 6.50
CA VAL A 338 5.42 3.59 7.46
C VAL A 338 5.31 4.65 8.54
N ARG A 339 6.44 5.05 9.13
CA ARG A 339 6.46 6.08 10.19
C ARG A 339 5.98 7.42 9.69
N ASN A 340 6.26 7.79 8.43
CA ASN A 340 5.75 9.04 7.88
C ASN A 340 4.23 8.98 7.63
N MET A 341 3.70 7.84 7.17
CA MET A 341 2.25 7.66 7.10
C MET A 341 1.59 7.75 8.48
N GLN A 342 2.14 7.08 9.50
CA GLN A 342 1.65 7.17 10.88
C GLN A 342 1.73 8.60 11.45
N LYS A 343 2.82 9.34 11.17
CA LYS A 343 2.95 10.74 11.59
C LYS A 343 1.93 11.65 10.91
N ALA A 344 1.62 11.40 9.64
CA ALA A 344 0.57 12.15 8.94
C ALA A 344 -0.79 11.92 9.57
N LEU A 345 -1.14 10.67 9.86
CA LEU A 345 -2.37 10.30 10.58
C LEU A 345 -2.42 10.92 11.97
N LEU A 346 -1.33 10.85 12.75
CA LEU A 346 -1.27 11.46 14.07
C LEU A 346 -1.46 12.98 14.02
N ARG A 347 -0.85 13.65 13.03
CA ARG A 347 -1.07 15.08 12.83
C ARG A 347 -2.52 15.40 12.54
N ALA A 348 -3.19 14.62 11.73
CA ALA A 348 -4.62 14.79 11.44
C ALA A 348 -5.49 14.55 12.70
N LEU A 349 -5.19 13.54 13.49
CA LEU A 349 -5.88 13.22 14.73
C LEU A 349 -5.66 14.26 15.85
N LEU A 350 -4.57 15.02 15.77
CA LEU A 350 -4.24 16.12 16.70
C LEU A 350 -4.81 17.47 16.26
N LEU A 351 -5.64 17.53 15.23
CA LEU A 351 -6.35 18.74 14.83
C LEU A 351 -7.70 18.86 15.59
N PRO A 352 -8.09 20.06 16.03
CA PRO A 352 -9.39 20.31 16.67
C PRO A 352 -10.50 20.35 15.61
N GLN A 353 -10.88 19.16 15.12
CA GLN A 353 -11.78 18.98 13.99
C GLN A 353 -13.10 19.74 14.13
N GLU A 354 -13.75 19.65 15.27
CA GLU A 354 -15.04 20.33 15.51
C GLU A 354 -14.92 21.86 15.45
N ARG A 355 -13.80 22.40 15.94
CA ARG A 355 -13.53 23.84 15.84
C ARG A 355 -13.29 24.27 14.40
N LEU A 356 -12.54 23.48 13.64
CA LEU A 356 -12.30 23.75 12.21
C LEU A 356 -13.61 23.69 11.41
N LYS A 357 -14.44 22.67 11.62
CA LYS A 357 -15.79 22.57 11.01
C LYS A 357 -16.68 23.73 11.39
N SER A 358 -16.67 24.17 12.64
CA SER A 358 -17.46 25.33 13.10
C SER A 358 -17.04 26.62 12.42
N LEU A 359 -15.73 26.88 12.28
CA LEU A 359 -15.23 28.06 11.57
C LEU A 359 -15.68 28.05 10.10
N GLU A 360 -15.60 26.91 9.46
CA GLU A 360 -16.03 26.71 8.07
C GLU A 360 -17.54 26.90 7.90
N HIS A 361 -18.35 26.32 8.78
CA HIS A 361 -19.81 26.50 8.78
C HIS A 361 -20.22 27.96 8.95
N ASN A 362 -19.47 28.72 9.74
CA ASN A 362 -19.70 30.15 9.95
C ASN A 362 -19.04 31.03 8.88
N LEU A 363 -18.47 30.46 7.83
CA LEU A 363 -17.75 31.16 6.75
C LEU A 363 -16.56 31.99 7.23
N ASP A 364 -16.02 31.67 8.41
CA ASP A 364 -14.79 32.29 8.95
C ASP A 364 -13.55 31.57 8.44
N PHE A 365 -13.29 31.73 7.14
CA PHE A 365 -12.13 31.15 6.49
C PHE A 365 -10.81 31.76 6.96
N THR A 366 -10.84 33.02 7.43
CA THR A 366 -9.67 33.69 8.01
C THR A 366 -9.30 33.05 9.36
N GLY A 367 -10.27 32.85 10.24
CA GLY A 367 -10.06 32.15 11.50
C GLY A 367 -9.59 30.72 11.31
N ARG A 368 -10.16 30.00 10.32
CA ARG A 368 -9.70 28.65 9.95
C ARG A 368 -8.24 28.65 9.49
N LEU A 369 -7.84 29.57 8.62
CA LEU A 369 -6.47 29.68 8.12
C LEU A 369 -5.49 29.92 9.30
N ILE A 370 -5.76 30.93 10.13
CA ILE A 370 -4.93 31.26 11.29
C ILE A 370 -4.79 30.04 12.21
N LEU A 371 -5.90 29.41 12.56
CA LEU A 371 -5.91 28.22 13.43
C LEU A 371 -5.06 27.08 12.85
N THR A 372 -5.21 26.80 11.57
CA THR A 372 -4.47 25.72 10.91
C THR A 372 -2.96 25.96 10.93
N GLU A 373 -2.52 27.21 10.73
CA GLU A 373 -1.10 27.56 10.76
C GLU A 373 -0.53 27.51 12.18
N GLU A 374 -1.21 28.09 13.18
CA GLU A 374 -0.78 28.05 14.59
C GLU A 374 -0.63 26.62 15.13
N LEU A 375 -1.49 25.69 14.71
CA LEU A 375 -1.42 24.29 15.12
C LEU A 375 -0.15 23.56 14.62
N LYS A 376 0.51 24.06 13.59
CA LYS A 376 1.76 23.46 13.07
C LYS A 376 2.93 23.61 14.04
N ASP A 377 2.91 24.64 14.89
CA ASP A 377 3.96 24.94 15.85
C ASP A 377 3.80 24.20 17.19
N LEU A 378 2.70 23.45 17.35
CA LEU A 378 2.48 22.65 18.56
C LEU A 378 3.52 21.51 18.69
N PRO A 379 3.83 21.06 19.92
CA PRO A 379 4.91 20.12 20.18
C PRO A 379 4.57 18.68 19.75
N PHE A 380 4.29 18.47 18.46
CA PHE A 380 3.95 17.20 17.84
C PHE A 380 4.99 16.10 18.17
N SER A 381 6.28 16.44 18.14
CA SER A 381 7.34 15.45 18.36
C SER A 381 7.29 14.81 19.74
N ALA A 382 6.78 15.50 20.76
CA ALA A 382 6.61 14.94 22.09
C ALA A 382 5.52 13.85 22.11
N VAL A 383 4.41 14.07 21.39
CA VAL A 383 3.31 13.09 21.27
C VAL A 383 3.76 11.88 20.43
N TRP A 384 4.47 12.11 19.34
CA TRP A 384 5.03 11.04 18.52
C TRP A 384 6.04 10.18 19.30
N ASN A 385 6.94 10.80 20.05
CA ASN A 385 7.94 10.10 20.83
C ASN A 385 7.29 9.28 21.94
N GLU A 386 6.22 9.79 22.57
CA GLU A 386 5.44 9.05 23.56
C GLU A 386 4.77 7.82 22.94
N PHE A 387 4.17 7.94 21.74
CA PHE A 387 3.61 6.79 21.02
C PHE A 387 4.66 5.71 20.74
N CYS A 388 5.86 6.11 20.31
CA CYS A 388 6.97 5.17 20.11
C CYS A 388 7.44 4.55 21.43
N ALA A 389 7.58 5.35 22.49
CA ALA A 389 8.09 4.89 23.80
C ALA A 389 7.16 3.84 24.44
N ARG A 390 5.83 4.03 24.34
CA ARG A 390 4.84 3.05 24.83
C ARG A 390 4.94 1.68 24.17
N GLN A 391 5.60 1.59 23.02
CA GLN A 391 5.77 0.37 22.25
C GLN A 391 7.24 -0.06 22.14
N ASN A 392 8.11 0.53 22.94
CA ASN A 392 9.55 0.24 22.97
C ASN A 392 10.27 0.41 21.61
N VAL A 393 9.79 1.34 20.79
CA VAL A 393 10.35 1.63 19.45
C VAL A 393 11.31 2.82 19.53
N PRO A 394 12.52 2.73 18.95
CA PRO A 394 13.52 3.79 19.05
C PRO A 394 13.13 5.05 18.27
N VAL A 395 13.62 6.20 18.70
CA VAL A 395 13.45 7.51 18.03
C VAL A 395 14.78 8.27 17.91
N GLY A 396 14.85 9.23 17.02
CA GLY A 396 16.00 10.10 16.85
C GLY A 396 17.29 9.37 16.51
N ALA A 397 18.37 9.64 17.24
CA ALA A 397 19.69 9.05 17.01
C ALA A 397 19.68 7.52 17.17
N GLN A 398 18.95 6.99 18.16
CA GLN A 398 18.86 5.54 18.36
C GLN A 398 18.27 4.81 17.16
N LEU A 399 17.28 5.41 16.49
CA LEU A 399 16.72 4.85 15.25
C LEU A 399 17.77 4.85 14.14
N MET A 400 18.50 5.95 13.96
CA MET A 400 19.56 6.06 12.94
C MET A 400 20.65 5.00 13.17
N ASP A 401 21.11 4.85 14.42
CA ASP A 401 22.14 3.88 14.79
C ASP A 401 21.67 2.45 14.51
N SER A 402 20.42 2.12 14.89
CA SER A 402 19.81 0.81 14.65
C SER A 402 19.74 0.47 13.15
N LEU A 403 19.23 1.39 12.34
CA LEU A 403 19.13 1.22 10.88
C LEU A 403 20.50 1.07 10.23
N THR A 404 21.49 1.87 10.64
CA THR A 404 22.85 1.82 10.11
C THR A 404 23.55 0.50 10.45
N ALA A 405 23.37 0.02 11.69
CA ALA A 405 23.94 -1.25 12.13
C ALA A 405 23.35 -2.44 11.33
N TYR A 406 22.00 -2.45 11.16
CA TYR A 406 21.36 -3.50 10.38
C TYR A 406 21.78 -3.48 8.91
N GLN A 407 21.79 -2.31 8.28
CA GLN A 407 22.27 -2.13 6.92
C GLN A 407 23.69 -2.69 6.73
N SER A 408 24.57 -2.41 7.67
CA SER A 408 25.96 -2.92 7.63
C SER A 408 26.00 -4.45 7.71
N SER A 409 25.12 -5.06 8.48
CA SER A 409 25.07 -6.53 8.65
C SER A 409 24.61 -7.28 7.40
N VAL A 410 23.76 -6.66 6.57
CA VAL A 410 23.19 -7.28 5.35
C VAL A 410 23.92 -6.88 4.06
N SER A 411 24.83 -5.91 4.12
CA SER A 411 25.52 -5.37 2.94
C SER A 411 26.37 -6.39 2.17
N GLY A 412 26.76 -7.49 2.82
CA GLY A 412 27.53 -8.57 2.19
C GLY A 412 26.71 -9.53 1.32
N ARG A 413 25.38 -9.39 1.24
CA ARG A 413 24.53 -10.29 0.45
C ARG A 413 24.80 -10.24 -1.06
N ASP A 414 25.26 -9.11 -1.57
CA ASP A 414 25.47 -8.90 -3.04
C ASP A 414 26.85 -9.39 -3.52
N GLY A 415 27.70 -9.89 -2.61
CA GLY A 415 29.06 -10.35 -2.92
C GLY A 415 29.24 -11.88 -2.96
N ALA A 416 28.15 -12.64 -2.95
CA ALA A 416 28.20 -14.11 -2.94
C ALA A 416 27.56 -14.70 -4.20
#